data_9370fb476d6d3c2c963853d7a51e1fa5
#
_entry.id   9370fb476d6d3c2c963853d7a51e1fa5
#
_cell.length_a   1.000
_cell.length_b   1.000
_cell.length_c   1.000
_cell.angle_alpha   90.00
_cell.angle_beta   90.00
_cell.angle_gamma   90.00
#
_symmetry.space_group_name_H-M   'P 1'
#
loop_
_entity.id
_entity.type
_entity.pdbx_description
1 polymer ?
#
loop_
_entity_poly.entity_id
_entity_poly.type
_entity_poly.pdbx_seq_one_letter_code
_entity_poly.pdbx_strand_id
1 'polypeptide(L)'
;MRKNIVAGNWKMNKTLSEGISFIGELKAALAGKSLHCDVIIGAPFIHLASIAKEAEGSPVAIAAENCADKAEGAYTGEVSAAQVASTGARYVILGHSERRAYYHEDGAILTDKVRLALAEGLAPIFCIGEVKEEREAGKHFEVVEQQLEEAVFSLSAEDFGKVVLAYEPVWAIGTGLTASSAQAQEIHAHIRSLIAKKYGAQVAEDCSILYGGSCNAANAKELFSQPDVDGGLIGGASLSVEKFLPIIEAFN
;
A
#
# COMPACT_ATOMS: atom_id res chain seq x y z
N MET A 1 -16.15 -6.70 -5.97
CA MET A 1 -15.25 -7.90 -5.99
C MET A 1 -13.85 -7.44 -5.72
N ARG A 2 -13.14 -8.07 -4.78
CA ARG A 2 -11.73 -7.79 -4.43
C ARG A 2 -10.84 -7.76 -5.65
N LYS A 3 -9.89 -6.84 -5.67
CA LYS A 3 -8.85 -6.77 -6.67
C LYS A 3 -7.57 -7.37 -6.10
N ASN A 4 -6.90 -8.19 -6.86
CA ASN A 4 -5.51 -8.51 -6.59
C ASN A 4 -4.65 -7.31 -6.93
N ILE A 5 -3.71 -6.94 -6.05
CA ILE A 5 -2.86 -5.76 -6.24
C ILE A 5 -1.42 -6.10 -5.89
N VAL A 6 -0.50 -5.75 -6.78
CA VAL A 6 0.94 -5.76 -6.51
C VAL A 6 1.44 -4.33 -6.58
N ALA A 7 1.68 -3.75 -5.41
CA ALA A 7 2.14 -2.38 -5.26
C ALA A 7 3.61 -2.34 -4.85
N GLY A 8 4.46 -1.68 -5.62
CA GLY A 8 5.82 -1.37 -5.23
C GLY A 8 5.84 -0.14 -4.31
N ASN A 9 6.66 -0.17 -3.27
CA ASN A 9 7.00 0.98 -2.44
C ASN A 9 8.50 1.21 -2.57
N TRP A 10 8.89 2.20 -3.36
CA TRP A 10 10.32 2.49 -3.59
C TRP A 10 11.00 3.08 -2.37
N LYS A 11 10.22 3.66 -1.47
CA LYS A 11 10.76 4.41 -0.34
C LYS A 11 11.71 5.51 -0.85
N MET A 12 12.71 5.90 -0.07
CA MET A 12 13.68 6.92 -0.47
C MET A 12 14.79 6.33 -1.36
N ASN A 13 14.40 5.85 -2.55
CA ASN A 13 15.31 5.28 -3.55
C ASN A 13 15.05 5.87 -4.92
N LYS A 14 16.01 5.72 -5.82
CA LYS A 14 16.04 6.14 -7.21
C LYS A 14 16.14 7.66 -7.41
N THR A 15 17.00 8.05 -8.31
CA THR A 15 17.01 9.39 -8.90
C THR A 15 15.87 9.51 -9.93
N LEU A 16 15.56 10.73 -10.36
CA LEU A 16 14.49 10.97 -11.33
C LEU A 16 14.70 10.15 -12.64
N SER A 17 15.91 10.14 -13.15
CA SER A 17 16.23 9.39 -14.38
C SER A 17 16.09 7.89 -14.21
N GLU A 18 16.52 7.34 -13.09
CA GLU A 18 16.36 5.92 -12.77
C GLU A 18 14.89 5.52 -12.62
N GLY A 19 14.06 6.41 -12.04
CA GLY A 19 12.63 6.19 -11.92
C GLY A 19 11.93 6.13 -13.29
N ILE A 20 12.25 7.07 -14.19
CA ILE A 20 11.71 7.08 -15.55
C ILE A 20 12.15 5.82 -16.32
N SER A 21 13.44 5.45 -16.25
CA SER A 21 13.96 4.22 -16.88
C SER A 21 13.22 2.98 -16.38
N PHE A 22 13.05 2.86 -15.07
CA PHE A 22 12.34 1.73 -14.45
C PHE A 22 10.91 1.58 -14.99
N ILE A 23 10.15 2.69 -15.09
CA ILE A 23 8.77 2.64 -15.62
C ILE A 23 8.77 2.22 -17.09
N GLY A 24 9.69 2.75 -17.91
CA GLY A 24 9.83 2.33 -19.30
C GLY A 24 10.14 0.84 -19.43
N GLU A 25 11.07 0.31 -18.64
CA GLU A 25 11.41 -1.11 -18.58
C GLU A 25 10.23 -1.98 -18.12
N LEU A 26 9.52 -1.56 -17.04
CA LEU A 26 8.36 -2.28 -16.54
C LEU A 26 7.22 -2.30 -17.56
N LYS A 27 6.93 -1.17 -18.18
CA LYS A 27 5.95 -1.04 -19.27
C LYS A 27 6.25 -2.00 -20.42
N ALA A 28 7.50 -2.07 -20.85
CA ALA A 28 7.94 -3.00 -21.89
C ALA A 28 7.80 -4.47 -21.44
N ALA A 29 8.15 -4.79 -20.21
CA ALA A 29 8.05 -6.14 -19.65
C ALA A 29 6.60 -6.62 -19.50
N LEU A 30 5.65 -5.70 -19.28
CA LEU A 30 4.21 -6.01 -19.16
C LEU A 30 3.46 -5.99 -20.51
N ALA A 31 4.08 -5.50 -21.58
CA ALA A 31 3.43 -5.40 -22.88
C ALA A 31 2.97 -6.78 -23.41
N GLY A 32 1.68 -6.86 -23.78
CA GLY A 32 1.07 -8.09 -24.31
C GLY A 32 0.80 -9.19 -23.26
N LYS A 33 1.11 -8.97 -21.98
CA LYS A 33 0.80 -9.93 -20.92
C LYS A 33 -0.66 -9.78 -20.44
N SER A 34 -1.30 -10.90 -20.16
CA SER A 34 -2.57 -10.92 -19.41
C SER A 34 -2.23 -10.84 -17.92
N LEU A 35 -2.65 -9.77 -17.26
CA LEU A 35 -2.40 -9.57 -15.83
C LEU A 35 -3.64 -9.93 -15.02
N HIS A 36 -3.44 -10.65 -13.92
CA HIS A 36 -4.48 -11.03 -12.97
C HIS A 36 -4.44 -10.17 -11.68
N CYS A 37 -3.69 -9.05 -11.72
CA CYS A 37 -3.63 -8.06 -10.65
C CYS A 37 -3.46 -6.64 -11.19
N ASP A 38 -3.85 -5.65 -10.41
CA ASP A 38 -3.48 -4.25 -10.62
C ASP A 38 -2.00 -4.06 -10.22
N VAL A 39 -1.24 -3.32 -11.03
CA VAL A 39 0.18 -3.02 -10.78
C VAL A 39 0.31 -1.55 -10.40
N ILE A 40 0.87 -1.29 -9.21
CA ILE A 40 1.02 0.07 -8.68
C ILE A 40 2.49 0.32 -8.35
N ILE A 41 3.00 1.52 -8.61
CA ILE A 41 4.32 1.97 -8.19
C ILE A 41 4.19 3.17 -7.28
N GLY A 42 4.53 3.00 -6.00
CA GLY A 42 4.71 4.05 -5.01
C GLY A 42 6.11 4.62 -5.09
N ALA A 43 6.20 5.93 -5.27
CA ALA A 43 7.44 6.64 -5.50
C ALA A 43 7.50 7.98 -4.72
N PRO A 44 8.73 8.48 -4.40
CA PRO A 44 8.92 9.83 -3.86
C PRO A 44 8.30 10.90 -4.75
N PHE A 45 7.89 12.02 -4.15
CA PHE A 45 7.20 13.14 -4.84
C PHE A 45 7.91 13.63 -6.10
N ILE A 46 9.26 13.64 -6.09
CA ILE A 46 10.08 14.13 -7.24
C ILE A 46 9.84 13.35 -8.52
N HIS A 47 9.31 12.14 -8.44
CA HIS A 47 9.08 11.25 -9.58
C HIS A 47 7.69 11.42 -10.19
N LEU A 48 6.67 11.72 -9.38
CA LEU A 48 5.27 11.44 -9.66
C LEU A 48 4.81 11.90 -11.05
N ALA A 49 4.95 13.18 -11.38
CA ALA A 49 4.49 13.71 -12.66
C ALA A 49 5.21 13.07 -13.86
N SER A 50 6.53 12.83 -13.73
CA SER A 50 7.33 12.26 -14.81
C SER A 50 7.02 10.78 -15.04
N ILE A 51 6.90 10.00 -13.95
CA ILE A 51 6.61 8.56 -14.09
C ILE A 51 5.13 8.31 -14.41
N ALA A 52 4.20 9.17 -13.98
CA ALA A 52 2.80 9.08 -14.39
C ALA A 52 2.67 9.27 -15.92
N LYS A 53 3.39 10.24 -16.47
CA LYS A 53 3.45 10.46 -17.92
C LYS A 53 4.10 9.28 -18.65
N GLU A 54 5.21 8.73 -18.13
CA GLU A 54 5.89 7.56 -18.74
C GLU A 54 4.99 6.32 -18.71
N ALA A 55 4.19 6.14 -17.65
CA ALA A 55 3.27 5.02 -17.49
C ALA A 55 2.03 5.10 -18.39
N GLU A 56 1.78 6.23 -19.09
CA GLU A 56 0.61 6.37 -19.96
C GLU A 56 0.51 5.25 -21.00
N GLY A 57 -0.70 4.70 -21.15
CA GLY A 57 -0.97 3.59 -22.08
C GLY A 57 -0.45 2.23 -21.59
N SER A 58 -0.05 2.12 -20.32
CA SER A 58 0.32 0.86 -19.66
C SER A 58 -0.66 0.52 -18.52
N PRO A 59 -0.63 -0.71 -17.99
CA PRO A 59 -1.42 -1.10 -16.83
C PRO A 59 -0.84 -0.61 -15.49
N VAL A 60 0.24 0.17 -15.50
CA VAL A 60 0.92 0.65 -14.28
C VAL A 60 0.25 1.91 -13.77
N ALA A 61 -0.26 1.87 -12.54
CA ALA A 61 -0.74 3.04 -11.82
C ALA A 61 0.35 3.60 -10.89
N ILE A 62 0.28 4.90 -10.60
CA ILE A 62 1.27 5.57 -9.75
C ILE A 62 0.63 5.93 -8.40
N ALA A 63 1.41 5.74 -7.33
CA ALA A 63 1.10 6.14 -5.98
C ALA A 63 2.15 7.13 -5.45
N ALA A 64 1.71 8.12 -4.68
CA ALA A 64 2.62 8.85 -3.80
C ALA A 64 2.89 8.03 -2.53
N GLU A 65 4.03 8.26 -1.87
CA GLU A 65 4.39 7.58 -0.61
C GLU A 65 3.94 8.35 0.64
N ASN A 66 3.29 9.50 0.45
CA ASN A 66 2.72 10.34 1.49
C ASN A 66 1.85 11.44 0.86
N CYS A 67 1.08 12.16 1.69
CA CYS A 67 0.60 13.53 1.46
C CYS A 67 0.52 14.28 2.79
N ALA A 68 0.38 15.60 2.75
CA ALA A 68 0.17 16.41 3.94
C ALA A 68 -1.22 16.17 4.57
N ASP A 69 -1.34 16.45 5.87
CA ASP A 69 -2.59 16.48 6.63
C ASP A 69 -3.29 17.85 6.53
N LYS A 70 -2.86 18.70 5.59
CA LYS A 70 -3.40 20.03 5.30
C LYS A 70 -3.70 20.14 3.81
N ALA A 71 -4.80 20.82 3.49
CA ALA A 71 -5.22 21.02 2.10
C ALA A 71 -4.27 21.99 1.37
N GLU A 72 -3.92 23.09 2.00
CA GLU A 72 -3.05 24.14 1.48
C GLU A 72 -2.53 25.05 2.60
N GLY A 73 -1.58 25.92 2.32
CA GLY A 73 -1.17 26.96 3.26
C GLY A 73 0.33 27.05 3.51
N ALA A 74 0.70 27.63 4.66
CA ALA A 74 2.08 27.92 5.07
C ALA A 74 2.75 26.69 5.68
N TYR A 75 2.95 25.65 4.88
CA TYR A 75 3.56 24.37 5.27
C TYR A 75 4.75 24.07 4.35
N THR A 76 5.78 24.89 4.46
CA THR A 76 6.96 24.82 3.57
C THR A 76 7.58 23.42 3.55
N GLY A 77 7.66 22.83 2.37
CA GLY A 77 8.23 21.49 2.16
C GLY A 77 7.18 20.37 2.07
N GLU A 78 5.94 20.61 2.52
CA GLU A 78 4.86 19.63 2.40
C GLU A 78 4.24 19.59 0.99
N VAL A 79 3.62 18.47 0.67
CA VAL A 79 2.88 18.23 -0.58
C VAL A 79 1.46 17.79 -0.25
N SER A 80 0.47 18.60 -0.65
CA SER A 80 -0.94 18.31 -0.38
C SER A 80 -1.48 17.18 -1.25
N ALA A 81 -2.62 16.60 -0.85
CA ALA A 81 -3.32 15.59 -1.64
C ALA A 81 -3.72 16.13 -3.03
N ALA A 82 -4.17 17.39 -3.13
CA ALA A 82 -4.47 18.05 -4.41
C ALA A 82 -3.23 18.13 -5.32
N GLN A 83 -2.06 18.49 -4.77
CA GLN A 83 -0.81 18.51 -5.53
C GLN A 83 -0.43 17.10 -6.00
N VAL A 84 -0.58 16.08 -5.16
CA VAL A 84 -0.36 14.67 -5.54
C VAL A 84 -1.30 14.27 -6.69
N ALA A 85 -2.61 14.51 -6.56
CA ALA A 85 -3.58 14.16 -7.60
C ALA A 85 -3.27 14.86 -8.93
N SER A 86 -2.81 16.12 -8.90
CA SER A 86 -2.45 16.90 -10.08
C SER A 86 -1.30 16.30 -10.91
N THR A 87 -0.49 15.41 -10.33
CA THR A 87 0.62 14.73 -11.03
C THR A 87 0.15 13.57 -11.91
N GLY A 88 -1.11 13.14 -11.80
CA GLY A 88 -1.64 11.93 -12.42
C GLY A 88 -1.51 10.67 -11.55
N ALA A 89 -1.01 10.79 -10.31
CA ALA A 89 -1.07 9.71 -9.34
C ALA A 89 -2.53 9.37 -9.00
N ARG A 90 -2.81 8.09 -8.79
CA ARG A 90 -4.15 7.60 -8.46
C ARG A 90 -4.25 7.06 -7.04
N TYR A 91 -3.13 6.76 -6.43
CA TYR A 91 -3.02 6.19 -5.10
C TYR A 91 -2.09 7.02 -4.23
N VAL A 92 -2.21 6.83 -2.91
CA VAL A 92 -1.27 7.36 -1.93
C VAL A 92 -1.08 6.36 -0.79
N ILE A 93 0.16 6.06 -0.44
CA ILE A 93 0.51 5.22 0.72
C ILE A 93 0.47 6.09 1.96
N LEU A 94 -0.34 5.71 2.95
CA LEU A 94 -0.52 6.44 4.21
C LEU A 94 -0.36 5.51 5.41
N GLY A 95 0.20 6.02 6.50
CA GLY A 95 0.36 5.27 7.74
C GLY A 95 1.45 4.20 7.71
N HIS A 96 2.36 4.22 6.71
CA HIS A 96 3.49 3.30 6.66
C HIS A 96 4.27 3.32 7.98
N SER A 97 4.72 2.15 8.45
CA SER A 97 5.39 1.98 9.75
C SER A 97 6.58 2.92 9.96
N GLU A 98 7.38 3.19 8.91
CA GLU A 98 8.48 4.15 8.97
C GLU A 98 7.98 5.57 9.29
N ARG A 99 6.82 5.98 8.77
CA ARG A 99 6.27 7.31 9.04
C ARG A 99 5.68 7.42 10.43
N ARG A 100 5.04 6.36 10.91
CA ARG A 100 4.59 6.28 12.32
C ARG A 100 5.79 6.38 13.28
N ALA A 101 6.88 5.65 13.00
CA ALA A 101 8.06 5.58 13.86
C ALA A 101 8.93 6.84 13.79
N TYR A 102 9.23 7.36 12.61
CA TYR A 102 10.24 8.41 12.41
C TYR A 102 9.65 9.81 12.31
N TYR A 103 8.40 9.93 11.87
CA TYR A 103 7.70 11.22 11.67
C TYR A 103 6.51 11.37 12.62
N HIS A 104 6.32 10.43 13.55
CA HIS A 104 5.30 10.48 14.61
C HIS A 104 3.87 10.68 14.09
N GLU A 105 3.54 10.07 12.95
CA GLU A 105 2.19 10.09 12.41
C GLU A 105 1.26 9.22 13.27
N ASP A 106 0.34 9.85 13.95
CA ASP A 106 -0.69 9.23 14.78
C ASP A 106 -2.03 9.05 14.05
N GLY A 107 -3.01 8.44 14.72
CA GLY A 107 -4.33 8.20 14.14
C GLY A 107 -5.06 9.47 13.71
N ALA A 108 -4.89 10.59 14.43
CA ALA A 108 -5.54 11.87 14.10
C ALA A 108 -4.96 12.47 12.81
N ILE A 109 -3.64 12.54 12.69
CA ILE A 109 -2.93 12.99 11.48
C ILE A 109 -3.32 12.12 10.30
N LEU A 110 -3.37 10.80 10.48
CA LEU A 110 -3.68 9.85 9.42
C LEU A 110 -5.14 9.93 8.98
N THR A 111 -6.08 10.21 9.90
CA THR A 111 -7.48 10.47 9.57
C THR A 111 -7.62 11.66 8.63
N ASP A 112 -6.93 12.78 8.93
CA ASP A 112 -6.96 13.97 8.09
C ASP A 112 -6.36 13.68 6.71
N LYS A 113 -5.21 13.00 6.64
CA LYS A 113 -4.58 12.60 5.36
C LYS A 113 -5.49 11.73 4.50
N VAL A 114 -6.12 10.71 5.10
CA VAL A 114 -7.04 9.81 4.38
C VAL A 114 -8.22 10.59 3.82
N ARG A 115 -8.85 11.46 4.62
CA ARG A 115 -9.98 12.28 4.17
C ARG A 115 -9.61 13.22 3.04
N LEU A 116 -8.47 13.89 3.14
CA LEU A 116 -7.98 14.78 2.09
C LEU A 116 -7.63 14.01 0.81
N ALA A 117 -7.01 12.85 0.92
CA ALA A 117 -6.73 11.99 -0.23
C ALA A 117 -8.01 11.56 -0.97
N LEU A 118 -9.01 11.09 -0.22
CA LEU A 118 -10.31 10.69 -0.78
C LEU A 118 -11.05 11.86 -1.43
N ALA A 119 -10.99 13.06 -0.83
CA ALA A 119 -11.60 14.27 -1.39
C ALA A 119 -11.01 14.67 -2.75
N GLU A 120 -9.73 14.37 -2.98
CA GLU A 120 -9.02 14.63 -4.24
C GLU A 120 -9.06 13.41 -5.21
N GLY A 121 -9.86 12.39 -4.89
CA GLY A 121 -10.03 11.20 -5.73
C GLY A 121 -8.86 10.23 -5.73
N LEU A 122 -7.92 10.38 -4.79
CA LEU A 122 -6.84 9.41 -4.56
C LEU A 122 -7.39 8.22 -3.76
N ALA A 123 -6.96 7.00 -4.12
CA ALA A 123 -7.23 5.79 -3.34
C ALA A 123 -6.10 5.58 -2.32
N PRO A 124 -6.37 5.68 -1.00
CA PRO A 124 -5.36 5.41 0.01
C PRO A 124 -4.99 3.92 0.03
N ILE A 125 -3.68 3.62 0.07
CA ILE A 125 -3.14 2.34 0.53
C ILE A 125 -2.76 2.58 1.98
N PHE A 126 -3.65 2.18 2.90
CA PHE A 126 -3.52 2.49 4.32
C PHE A 126 -2.80 1.37 5.05
N CYS A 127 -1.64 1.68 5.62
CA CYS A 127 -0.76 0.74 6.29
C CYS A 127 -1.08 0.63 7.78
N ILE A 128 -1.17 -0.62 8.25
CA ILE A 128 -1.39 -1.00 9.64
C ILE A 128 -0.47 -2.17 10.00
N GLY A 129 -0.09 -2.28 11.25
CA GLY A 129 0.72 -3.41 11.70
C GLY A 129 1.40 -3.17 13.05
N GLU A 130 1.79 -4.27 13.68
CA GLU A 130 2.39 -4.29 15.00
C GLU A 130 3.92 -4.33 14.95
N VAL A 131 4.55 -3.79 15.98
CA VAL A 131 5.98 -3.93 16.24
C VAL A 131 6.28 -5.27 16.94
N LYS A 132 7.57 -5.63 17.03
CA LYS A 132 8.01 -6.92 17.58
C LYS A 132 7.53 -7.14 19.01
N GLU A 133 7.65 -6.13 19.83
CA GLU A 133 7.28 -6.17 21.26
C GLU A 133 5.77 -6.44 21.44
N GLU A 134 4.94 -5.87 20.57
CA GLU A 134 3.49 -6.08 20.57
C GLU A 134 3.15 -7.50 20.09
N ARG A 135 3.86 -8.00 19.08
CA ARG A 135 3.69 -9.38 18.59
C ARG A 135 4.06 -10.40 19.66
N GLU A 136 5.20 -10.22 20.33
CA GLU A 136 5.67 -11.11 21.40
C GLU A 136 4.75 -11.06 22.65
N ALA A 137 4.11 -9.92 22.89
CA ALA A 137 3.11 -9.77 23.93
C ALA A 137 1.71 -10.33 23.56
N GLY A 138 1.54 -10.85 22.33
CA GLY A 138 0.25 -11.36 21.83
C GLY A 138 -0.80 -10.28 21.51
N LYS A 139 -0.38 -9.00 21.40
CA LYS A 139 -1.27 -7.83 21.23
C LYS A 139 -1.51 -7.43 19.76
N HIS A 140 -0.97 -8.17 18.81
CA HIS A 140 -1.02 -7.81 17.39
C HIS A 140 -2.45 -7.60 16.85
N PHE A 141 -3.43 -8.35 17.32
CA PHE A 141 -4.84 -8.16 16.95
C PHE A 141 -5.41 -6.85 17.49
N GLU A 142 -5.13 -6.54 18.76
CA GLU A 142 -5.58 -5.31 19.41
C GLU A 142 -4.97 -4.07 18.74
N VAL A 143 -3.68 -4.12 18.41
CA VAL A 143 -2.96 -3.03 17.74
C VAL A 143 -3.56 -2.73 16.37
N VAL A 144 -3.82 -3.76 15.57
CA VAL A 144 -4.40 -3.60 14.24
C VAL A 144 -5.84 -3.06 14.32
N GLU A 145 -6.66 -3.57 15.24
CA GLU A 145 -8.01 -3.06 15.48
C GLU A 145 -7.96 -1.58 15.88
N GLN A 146 -7.10 -1.22 16.84
CA GLN A 146 -6.93 0.16 17.26
C GLN A 146 -6.54 1.09 16.12
N GLN A 147 -5.54 0.72 15.30
CA GLN A 147 -5.08 1.53 14.16
C GLN A 147 -6.18 1.75 13.11
N LEU A 148 -7.04 0.74 12.87
CA LEU A 148 -8.20 0.87 12.00
C LEU A 148 -9.26 1.82 12.60
N GLU A 149 -9.56 1.68 13.90
CA GLU A 149 -10.55 2.51 14.59
C GLU A 149 -10.13 3.99 14.66
N GLU A 150 -8.86 4.25 14.94
CA GLU A 150 -8.32 5.61 15.05
C GLU A 150 -8.34 6.40 13.73
N ALA A 151 -8.27 5.72 12.58
CA ALA A 151 -8.13 6.41 11.30
C ALA A 151 -9.29 6.14 10.33
N VAL A 152 -9.42 4.90 9.85
CA VAL A 152 -10.28 4.62 8.68
C VAL A 152 -11.69 4.14 9.04
N PHE A 153 -11.93 3.63 10.25
CA PHE A 153 -13.27 3.22 10.67
C PHE A 153 -14.21 4.38 11.04
N SER A 154 -13.71 5.62 10.95
CA SER A 154 -14.54 6.83 11.01
C SER A 154 -15.15 7.23 9.66
N LEU A 155 -14.77 6.56 8.56
CA LEU A 155 -15.27 6.82 7.22
C LEU A 155 -16.67 6.26 7.00
N SER A 156 -17.39 6.79 5.99
CA SER A 156 -18.58 6.13 5.46
C SER A 156 -18.23 4.80 4.79
N ALA A 157 -19.18 3.88 4.64
CA ALA A 157 -18.97 2.64 3.91
C ALA A 157 -18.53 2.88 2.44
N GLU A 158 -19.08 3.93 1.81
CA GLU A 158 -18.72 4.34 0.45
C GLU A 158 -17.25 4.80 0.36
N ASP A 159 -16.80 5.64 1.29
CA ASP A 159 -15.42 6.13 1.30
C ASP A 159 -14.43 5.03 1.71
N PHE A 160 -14.80 4.19 2.69
CA PHE A 160 -13.99 3.04 3.05
C PHE A 160 -13.81 2.06 1.87
N GLY A 161 -14.84 1.89 1.04
CA GLY A 161 -14.76 1.06 -0.17
C GLY A 161 -13.73 1.53 -1.22
N LYS A 162 -13.17 2.74 -1.07
CA LYS A 162 -12.08 3.26 -1.91
C LYS A 162 -10.68 3.02 -1.32
N VAL A 163 -10.62 2.53 -0.06
CA VAL A 163 -9.36 2.28 0.66
C VAL A 163 -8.86 0.87 0.37
N VAL A 164 -7.57 0.75 0.11
CA VAL A 164 -6.83 -0.51 0.12
C VAL A 164 -6.09 -0.59 1.44
N LEU A 165 -6.13 -1.73 2.13
CA LEU A 165 -5.35 -1.92 3.35
C LEU A 165 -4.02 -2.62 3.03
N ALA A 166 -2.99 -2.31 3.81
CA ALA A 166 -1.71 -3.02 3.77
C ALA A 166 -1.30 -3.41 5.20
N TYR A 167 -1.22 -4.71 5.46
CA TYR A 167 -0.73 -5.20 6.75
C TYR A 167 0.78 -5.33 6.75
N GLU A 168 1.42 -4.64 7.66
CA GLU A 168 2.87 -4.63 7.85
C GLU A 168 3.25 -5.37 9.13
N PRO A 169 3.75 -6.62 9.08
CA PRO A 169 4.46 -7.20 10.22
C PRO A 169 5.79 -6.44 10.40
N VAL A 170 5.79 -5.34 11.18
CA VAL A 170 6.94 -4.41 11.27
C VAL A 170 8.23 -5.14 11.68
N TRP A 171 8.09 -6.17 12.51
CA TRP A 171 9.19 -7.06 12.92
C TRP A 171 9.81 -7.87 11.79
N ALA A 172 9.13 -7.99 10.65
CA ALA A 172 9.59 -8.71 9.45
C ALA A 172 9.98 -7.78 8.29
N ILE A 173 10.04 -6.45 8.50
CA ILE A 173 10.43 -5.48 7.47
C ILE A 173 11.92 -5.17 7.60
N GLY A 174 12.72 -5.54 6.59
CA GLY A 174 14.16 -5.22 6.56
C GLY A 174 15.01 -5.94 7.60
N THR A 175 14.44 -6.88 8.36
CA THR A 175 15.15 -7.62 9.43
C THR A 175 15.73 -8.95 8.99
N GLY A 176 15.38 -9.41 7.78
CA GLY A 176 15.68 -10.77 7.32
C GLY A 176 14.71 -11.84 7.83
N LEU A 177 13.78 -11.48 8.72
CA LEU A 177 12.66 -12.34 9.14
C LEU A 177 11.52 -12.22 8.14
N THR A 178 10.73 -13.27 8.02
CA THR A 178 9.53 -13.29 7.18
C THR A 178 8.39 -13.93 7.97
N ALA A 179 7.21 -13.34 7.95
CA ALA A 179 6.02 -14.00 8.47
C ALA A 179 5.72 -15.23 7.60
N SER A 180 5.28 -16.32 8.20
CA SER A 180 4.78 -17.47 7.44
C SER A 180 3.47 -17.10 6.73
N SER A 181 3.13 -17.83 5.66
CA SER A 181 1.85 -17.65 4.96
C SER A 181 0.66 -17.85 5.89
N ALA A 182 0.75 -18.80 6.85
CA ALA A 182 -0.27 -19.01 7.87
C ALA A 182 -0.41 -17.81 8.83
N GLN A 183 0.69 -17.17 9.24
CA GLN A 183 0.64 -15.96 10.07
C GLN A 183 0.06 -14.78 9.29
N ALA A 184 0.41 -14.63 8.02
CA ALA A 184 -0.18 -13.61 7.15
C ALA A 184 -1.69 -13.85 7.01
N GLN A 185 -2.11 -15.08 6.71
CA GLN A 185 -3.52 -15.45 6.61
C GLN A 185 -4.30 -15.14 7.89
N GLU A 186 -3.77 -15.51 9.04
CA GLU A 186 -4.42 -15.30 10.34
C GLU A 186 -4.78 -13.83 10.57
N ILE A 187 -3.81 -12.92 10.38
CA ILE A 187 -4.04 -11.50 10.62
C ILE A 187 -4.90 -10.86 9.52
N HIS A 188 -4.77 -11.28 8.25
CA HIS A 188 -5.61 -10.80 7.16
C HIS A 188 -7.07 -11.20 7.36
N ALA A 189 -7.34 -12.46 7.77
CA ALA A 189 -8.69 -12.92 8.12
C ALA A 189 -9.27 -12.12 9.30
N HIS A 190 -8.46 -11.81 10.32
CA HIS A 190 -8.88 -10.97 11.44
C HIS A 190 -9.25 -9.56 10.97
N ILE A 191 -8.39 -8.89 10.18
CA ILE A 191 -8.68 -7.57 9.60
C ILE A 191 -9.99 -7.60 8.82
N ARG A 192 -10.20 -8.60 7.96
CA ARG A 192 -11.44 -8.76 7.19
C ARG A 192 -12.66 -8.94 8.08
N SER A 193 -12.53 -9.68 9.19
CA SER A 193 -13.61 -9.84 10.16
C SER A 193 -13.99 -8.53 10.85
N LEU A 194 -13.01 -7.66 11.15
CA LEU A 194 -13.25 -6.33 11.71
C LEU A 194 -13.99 -5.43 10.72
N ILE A 195 -13.61 -5.47 9.43
CA ILE A 195 -14.32 -4.73 8.37
C ILE A 195 -15.77 -5.23 8.27
N ALA A 196 -15.97 -6.55 8.29
CA ALA A 196 -17.32 -7.13 8.23
C ALA A 196 -18.18 -6.72 9.43
N LYS A 197 -17.61 -6.68 10.63
CA LYS A 197 -18.26 -6.21 11.84
C LYS A 197 -18.66 -4.72 11.74
N LYS A 198 -17.82 -3.89 11.13
CA LYS A 198 -18.02 -2.44 11.02
C LYS A 198 -18.97 -2.05 9.89
N TYR A 199 -18.79 -2.62 8.69
CA TYR A 199 -19.44 -2.16 7.46
C TYR A 199 -20.31 -3.24 6.77
N GLY A 200 -20.29 -4.47 7.29
CA GLY A 200 -21.00 -5.59 6.70
C GLY A 200 -20.14 -6.44 5.76
N ALA A 201 -20.62 -7.65 5.48
CA ALA A 201 -19.87 -8.68 4.76
C ALA A 201 -19.49 -8.24 3.33
N GLN A 202 -20.37 -7.51 2.63
CA GLN A 202 -20.10 -7.10 1.25
C GLN A 202 -18.91 -6.14 1.16
N VAL A 203 -18.82 -5.15 2.05
CA VAL A 203 -17.69 -4.21 2.09
C VAL A 203 -16.39 -4.95 2.43
N ALA A 204 -16.44 -5.90 3.35
CA ALA A 204 -15.29 -6.73 3.70
C ALA A 204 -14.82 -7.59 2.52
N GLU A 205 -15.76 -8.17 1.77
CA GLU A 205 -15.46 -8.96 0.58
C GLU A 205 -14.92 -8.12 -0.58
N ASP A 206 -15.25 -6.86 -0.66
CA ASP A 206 -14.78 -5.96 -1.73
C ASP A 206 -13.46 -5.23 -1.38
N CYS A 207 -13.04 -5.23 -0.11
CA CYS A 207 -11.81 -4.58 0.35
C CYS A 207 -10.58 -5.43 0.05
N SER A 208 -9.61 -4.88 -0.67
CA SER A 208 -8.30 -5.53 -0.89
C SER A 208 -7.39 -5.29 0.31
N ILE A 209 -6.76 -6.39 0.83
CA ILE A 209 -5.83 -6.37 1.94
C ILE A 209 -4.49 -6.94 1.48
N LEU A 210 -3.47 -6.09 1.44
CA LEU A 210 -2.13 -6.42 0.94
C LEU A 210 -1.21 -6.88 2.07
N TYR A 211 -0.33 -7.82 1.79
CA TYR A 211 0.76 -8.19 2.68
C TYR A 211 1.96 -7.23 2.49
N GLY A 212 2.37 -6.53 3.55
CA GLY A 212 3.44 -5.52 3.54
C GLY A 212 4.77 -6.00 4.15
N GLY A 213 4.88 -7.28 4.51
CA GLY A 213 6.15 -7.86 4.96
C GLY A 213 7.10 -8.24 3.84
N SER A 214 8.17 -8.96 4.16
CA SER A 214 9.15 -9.41 3.18
C SER A 214 8.52 -10.36 2.15
N CYS A 215 8.42 -9.89 0.90
CA CYS A 215 7.88 -10.65 -0.23
C CYS A 215 8.85 -10.59 -1.42
N ASN A 216 9.04 -11.73 -2.07
CA ASN A 216 9.90 -11.90 -3.24
C ASN A 216 9.36 -13.02 -4.14
N ALA A 217 10.02 -13.28 -5.26
CA ALA A 217 9.60 -14.30 -6.23
C ALA A 217 9.43 -15.71 -5.65
N ALA A 218 10.19 -16.06 -4.59
CA ALA A 218 10.16 -17.40 -4.02
C ALA A 218 8.94 -17.65 -3.11
N ASN A 219 8.41 -16.60 -2.45
CA ASN A 219 7.30 -16.74 -1.49
C ASN A 219 5.99 -16.07 -1.93
N ALA A 220 6.02 -15.25 -2.98
CA ALA A 220 4.85 -14.49 -3.43
C ALA A 220 3.65 -15.42 -3.75
N LYS A 221 3.88 -16.49 -4.50
CA LYS A 221 2.80 -17.41 -4.88
C LYS A 221 2.14 -18.09 -3.67
N GLU A 222 2.91 -18.50 -2.68
CA GLU A 222 2.38 -19.09 -1.46
C GLU A 222 1.60 -18.08 -0.62
N LEU A 223 2.11 -16.85 -0.47
CA LEU A 223 1.43 -15.77 0.24
C LEU A 223 0.12 -15.38 -0.45
N PHE A 224 0.13 -15.19 -1.75
CA PHE A 224 -1.03 -14.72 -2.51
C PHE A 224 -2.07 -15.82 -2.77
N SER A 225 -1.74 -17.09 -2.50
CA SER A 225 -2.70 -18.19 -2.50
C SER A 225 -3.57 -18.25 -1.24
N GLN A 226 -3.24 -17.48 -0.20
CA GLN A 226 -4.03 -17.42 1.02
C GLN A 226 -5.37 -16.71 0.78
N PRO A 227 -6.48 -17.22 1.34
CA PRO A 227 -7.84 -16.73 1.05
C PRO A 227 -8.06 -15.23 1.29
N ASP A 228 -7.35 -14.63 2.25
CA ASP A 228 -7.55 -13.25 2.65
C ASP A 228 -6.39 -12.32 2.26
N VAL A 229 -5.37 -12.82 1.56
CA VAL A 229 -4.24 -12.04 1.07
C VAL A 229 -4.48 -11.67 -0.40
N ASP A 230 -4.77 -10.40 -0.67
CA ASP A 230 -5.14 -9.91 -2.01
C ASP A 230 -3.94 -9.33 -2.78
N GLY A 231 -2.72 -9.67 -2.37
CA GLY A 231 -1.49 -9.23 -3.01
C GLY A 231 -0.47 -8.67 -2.03
N GLY A 232 0.39 -7.75 -2.48
CA GLY A 232 1.47 -7.26 -1.65
C GLY A 232 1.83 -5.79 -1.86
N LEU A 233 2.31 -5.16 -0.77
CA LEU A 233 3.03 -3.88 -0.79
C LEU A 233 4.53 -4.19 -0.69
N ILE A 234 5.22 -4.11 -1.81
CA ILE A 234 6.55 -4.68 -2.04
C ILE A 234 7.63 -3.62 -1.87
N GLY A 235 8.53 -3.79 -0.90
CA GLY A 235 9.67 -2.90 -0.70
C GLY A 235 10.84 -3.18 -1.66
N GLY A 236 11.96 -3.69 -1.15
CA GLY A 236 13.21 -3.83 -1.89
C GLY A 236 13.14 -4.59 -3.22
N ALA A 237 12.27 -5.60 -3.34
CA ALA A 237 12.09 -6.31 -4.61
C ALA A 237 11.43 -5.45 -5.71
N SER A 238 10.74 -4.37 -5.36
CA SER A 238 10.15 -3.44 -6.33
C SER A 238 11.15 -2.44 -6.94
N LEU A 239 12.41 -2.46 -6.50
CA LEU A 239 13.45 -1.58 -7.01
C LEU A 239 14.11 -2.08 -8.33
N SER A 240 13.80 -3.27 -8.79
CA SER A 240 14.29 -3.86 -10.03
C SER A 240 13.15 -4.58 -10.74
N VAL A 241 13.02 -4.36 -12.04
CA VAL A 241 11.99 -5.03 -12.85
C VAL A 241 12.18 -6.54 -12.82
N GLU A 242 13.42 -7.02 -12.88
CA GLU A 242 13.76 -8.44 -12.79
C GLU A 242 13.20 -9.13 -11.54
N LYS A 243 13.23 -8.43 -10.39
CA LYS A 243 12.73 -8.97 -9.11
C LYS A 243 11.23 -8.75 -8.93
N PHE A 244 10.70 -7.67 -9.49
CA PHE A 244 9.31 -7.27 -9.29
C PHE A 244 8.35 -8.03 -10.21
N LEU A 245 8.76 -8.26 -11.47
CA LEU A 245 7.92 -8.95 -12.47
C LEU A 245 7.46 -10.35 -12.02
N PRO A 246 8.31 -11.24 -11.47
CA PRO A 246 7.85 -12.53 -10.97
C PRO A 246 6.83 -12.45 -9.84
N ILE A 247 6.83 -11.36 -9.06
CA ILE A 247 5.82 -11.13 -8.01
C ILE A 247 4.48 -10.74 -8.64
N ILE A 248 4.50 -9.90 -9.68
CA ILE A 248 3.30 -9.56 -10.46
C ILE A 248 2.70 -10.83 -11.09
N GLU A 249 3.54 -11.70 -11.61
CA GLU A 249 3.13 -12.95 -12.26
C GLU A 249 2.71 -14.06 -11.28
N ALA A 250 2.86 -13.87 -9.98
CA ALA A 250 2.48 -14.87 -8.97
C ALA A 250 0.95 -15.16 -8.93
N PHE A 251 0.13 -14.31 -9.53
CA PHE A 251 -1.32 -14.49 -9.70
C PHE A 251 -1.70 -15.24 -11.00
N ASN A 252 -0.72 -15.58 -11.83
CA ASN A 252 -0.95 -16.28 -13.12
C ASN A 252 -0.96 -17.79 -12.96
#